data_be6bc77e25bf62453040d5cd21b0eaeb
#
_entry.id   be6bc77e25bf62453040d5cd21b0eaeb
#
_cell.length_a   1.000
_cell.length_b   1.000
_cell.length_c   1.000
_cell.angle_alpha   90.00
_cell.angle_beta   90.00
_cell.angle_gamma   90.00
#
_symmetry.space_group_name_H-M   'P 1'
#
loop_
_entity.id
_entity.type
_entity.pdbx_description
1 polymer ?
#
loop_
_entity_poly.entity_id
_entity_poly.type
_entity_poly.pdbx_seq_one_letter_code
_entity_poly.pdbx_strand_id
1 'polypeptide(L)' 'INESLATEVDRALETLTERERDIIKYFFGIGCSEMTLEEIGEKFDLTRERVRQIKEKAIRRLRHSSRSKLLKSYLG' A
#
# COMPACT_ATOMS: atom_id res chain seq x y z
N ILE A 1 6.74 -6.29 -10.80
CA ILE A 1 5.61 -7.07 -10.27
C ILE A 1 4.98 -7.89 -11.40
N ASN A 2 4.78 -9.18 -11.19
CA ASN A 2 4.18 -10.02 -12.20
C ASN A 2 2.65 -9.85 -12.23
N GLU A 3 2.04 -10.33 -13.31
CA GLU A 3 0.61 -10.15 -13.54
C GLU A 3 -0.29 -10.78 -12.47
N SER A 4 0.07 -11.96 -12.00
CA SER A 4 -0.67 -12.65 -10.94
C SER A 4 -0.63 -11.87 -9.63
N LEU A 5 0.55 -11.37 -9.27
CA LEU A 5 0.73 -10.57 -8.07
C LEU A 5 -0.02 -9.24 -8.17
N ALA A 6 -0.01 -8.62 -9.34
CA ALA A 6 -0.74 -7.37 -9.57
C ALA A 6 -2.25 -7.56 -9.36
N THR A 7 -2.80 -8.68 -9.83
CA THR A 7 -4.22 -9.00 -9.65
C THR A 7 -4.55 -9.19 -8.16
N GLU A 8 -3.70 -9.91 -7.43
CA GLU A 8 -3.89 -10.12 -6.00
C GLU A 8 -3.82 -8.81 -5.21
N VAL A 9 -2.86 -7.95 -5.57
CA VAL A 9 -2.71 -6.64 -4.94
C VAL A 9 -3.97 -5.80 -5.17
N ASP A 10 -4.47 -5.76 -6.40
CA ASP A 10 -5.67 -5.00 -6.73
C ASP A 10 -6.89 -5.48 -5.93
N ARG A 11 -7.07 -6.78 -5.79
CA ARG A 11 -8.16 -7.35 -5.01
C ARG A 11 -8.02 -7.01 -3.52
N ALA A 12 -6.81 -7.14 -2.99
CA ALA A 12 -6.54 -6.83 -1.60
C ALA A 12 -6.77 -5.35 -1.31
N LEU A 13 -6.38 -4.47 -2.23
CA LEU A 13 -6.56 -3.03 -2.08
C LEU A 13 -8.02 -2.63 -1.99
N GLU A 14 -8.93 -3.39 -2.57
CA GLU A 14 -10.36 -3.12 -2.48
C GLU A 14 -10.90 -3.19 -1.05
N THR A 15 -10.20 -3.88 -0.15
CA THR A 15 -10.60 -4.00 1.25
C THR A 15 -10.20 -2.78 2.08
N LEU A 16 -9.41 -1.89 1.52
CA LEU A 16 -8.90 -0.71 2.22
C LEU A 16 -9.77 0.51 1.94
N THR A 17 -9.64 1.52 2.83
CA THR A 17 -10.25 2.82 2.56
C THR A 17 -9.51 3.46 1.38
N GLU A 18 -10.13 4.46 0.77
CA GLU A 18 -9.53 5.17 -0.36
C GLU A 18 -8.16 5.74 -0.01
N ARG A 19 -8.04 6.38 1.16
CA ARG A 19 -6.77 6.96 1.61
C ARG A 19 -5.71 5.90 1.84
N GLU A 20 -6.05 4.81 2.51
CA GLU A 20 -5.11 3.72 2.76
C GLU A 20 -4.62 3.12 1.44
N ARG A 21 -5.55 2.91 0.51
CA ARG A 21 -5.23 2.36 -0.80
C ARG A 21 -4.28 3.28 -1.58
N ASP A 22 -4.58 4.57 -1.61
CA ASP A 22 -3.73 5.53 -2.32
C ASP A 22 -2.33 5.58 -1.76
N ILE A 23 -2.20 5.62 -0.44
CA ILE A 23 -0.90 5.64 0.22
C ILE A 23 -0.09 4.39 -0.11
N ILE A 24 -0.70 3.22 -0.08
CA ILE A 24 -0.03 1.97 -0.45
C ILE A 24 0.40 2.00 -1.91
N LYS A 25 -0.46 2.44 -2.82
CA LYS A 25 -0.12 2.54 -4.24
C LYS A 25 1.08 3.44 -4.48
N TYR A 26 1.11 4.60 -3.86
CA TYR A 26 2.23 5.53 -4.04
C TYR A 26 3.50 5.03 -3.39
N PHE A 27 3.40 4.41 -2.22
CA PHE A 27 4.58 3.91 -1.52
C PHE A 27 5.27 2.77 -2.28
N PHE A 28 4.49 1.84 -2.82
CA PHE A 28 5.03 0.68 -3.54
C PHE A 28 5.14 0.92 -5.05
N GLY A 29 4.68 2.06 -5.54
CA GLY A 29 4.73 2.35 -6.96
C GLY A 29 3.81 1.49 -7.81
N ILE A 30 2.63 1.16 -7.28
CA ILE A 30 1.65 0.32 -7.99
C ILE A 30 0.87 1.18 -8.98
N GLY A 31 1.16 1.04 -10.25
CA GLY A 31 0.54 1.84 -11.31
C GLY A 31 1.02 3.27 -11.38
N CYS A 32 2.08 3.62 -10.66
CA CYS A 32 2.64 4.96 -10.62
C CYS A 32 4.09 4.89 -10.15
N SER A 33 4.79 6.02 -10.15
CA SER A 33 6.14 6.10 -9.62
C SER A 33 6.13 5.99 -8.10
N GLU A 34 7.10 5.26 -7.56
CA GLU A 34 7.28 5.11 -6.12
C GLU A 34 7.58 6.45 -5.46
N MET A 35 6.97 6.70 -4.30
CA MET A 35 7.17 7.94 -3.55
C MET A 35 7.65 7.65 -2.14
N THR A 36 8.41 8.58 -1.57
CA THR A 36 8.82 8.49 -0.17
C THR A 36 7.65 8.87 0.74
N LEU A 37 7.77 8.54 2.03
CA LEU A 37 6.76 8.93 3.02
C LEU A 37 6.58 10.44 3.08
N GLU A 38 7.69 11.19 2.94
CA GLU A 38 7.65 12.65 2.94
C GLU A 38 6.89 13.18 1.75
N GLU A 39 7.14 12.64 0.56
CA GLU A 39 6.44 13.05 -0.65
C GLU A 39 4.94 12.77 -0.57
N ILE A 40 4.58 11.60 -0.05
CA ILE A 40 3.18 11.23 0.14
C ILE A 40 2.53 12.18 1.15
N GLY A 41 3.25 12.51 2.22
CA GLY A 41 2.77 13.44 3.23
C GLY A 41 2.46 14.82 2.62
N GLU A 42 3.34 15.31 1.77
CA GLU A 42 3.12 16.58 1.08
C GLU A 42 1.87 16.52 0.17
N LYS A 43 1.71 15.41 -0.54
CA LYS A 43 0.59 15.24 -1.45
C LYS A 43 -0.77 15.24 -0.72
N PHE A 44 -0.83 14.66 0.46
CA PHE A 44 -2.08 14.54 1.24
C PHE A 44 -2.18 15.51 2.41
N ASP A 45 -1.23 16.41 2.53
CA ASP A 45 -1.16 17.37 3.65
C ASP A 45 -1.13 16.65 5.01
N LEU A 46 -0.26 15.65 5.10
CA LEU A 46 -0.06 14.85 6.30
C LEU A 46 1.41 14.88 6.69
N THR A 47 1.69 14.64 7.97
CA THR A 47 3.05 14.48 8.44
C THR A 47 3.60 13.12 7.96
N ARG A 48 4.94 13.02 7.87
CA ARG A 48 5.61 11.77 7.53
C ARG A 48 5.20 10.65 8.49
N GLU A 49 5.13 10.95 9.79
CA GLU A 49 4.75 9.98 10.80
C GLU A 49 3.31 9.49 10.62
N ARG A 50 2.40 10.39 10.28
CA ARG A 50 1.01 10.00 10.03
C ARG A 50 0.90 9.09 8.81
N VAL A 51 1.63 9.40 7.74
CA VAL A 51 1.67 8.55 6.55
C VAL A 51 2.21 7.16 6.91
N ARG A 52 3.28 7.11 7.71
CA ARG A 52 3.86 5.85 8.17
C ARG A 52 2.84 5.01 8.93
N GLN A 53 2.12 5.63 9.84
CA GLN A 53 1.08 4.94 10.62
C GLN A 53 -0.02 4.36 9.74
N ILE A 54 -0.50 5.16 8.79
CA ILE A 54 -1.54 4.72 7.87
C ILE A 54 -1.04 3.57 6.99
N LYS A 55 0.18 3.71 6.48
CA LYS A 55 0.82 2.67 5.68
C LYS A 55 0.93 1.36 6.45
N GLU A 56 1.42 1.39 7.68
CA GLU A 56 1.60 0.18 8.47
C GLU A 56 0.26 -0.50 8.78
N LYS A 57 -0.75 0.29 9.11
CA LYS A 57 -2.09 -0.24 9.34
C LYS A 57 -2.66 -0.91 8.09
N ALA A 58 -2.47 -0.27 6.94
CA ALA A 58 -2.92 -0.81 5.66
C ALA A 58 -2.20 -2.12 5.33
N ILE A 59 -0.88 -2.16 5.54
CA ILE A 59 -0.09 -3.37 5.30
C ILE A 59 -0.57 -4.52 6.20
N ARG A 60 -0.84 -4.26 7.45
CA ARG A 60 -1.37 -5.28 8.36
C ARG A 60 -2.69 -5.84 7.87
N ARG A 61 -3.58 -4.97 7.41
CA ARG A 61 -4.87 -5.40 6.86
C ARG A 61 -4.68 -6.28 5.63
N LEU A 62 -3.80 -5.86 4.73
CA LEU A 62 -3.50 -6.61 3.51
C LEU A 62 -2.91 -7.98 3.83
N ARG A 63 -1.96 -8.03 4.75
CA ARG A 63 -1.34 -9.29 5.14
C ARG A 63 -2.33 -10.23 5.82
N HIS A 64 -3.22 -9.67 6.63
CA HIS A 64 -4.23 -10.44 7.36
C HIS A 64 -5.30 -11.01 6.41
N SER A 65 -5.71 -10.24 5.42
CA SER A 65 -6.73 -10.66 4.46
C SER A 65 -6.17 -11.52 3.33
N SER A 66 -4.87 -11.45 3.07
CA SER A 66 -4.23 -12.20 1.99
C SER A 66 -3.84 -13.59 2.42
N ARG A 67 -4.11 -14.57 1.56
CA ARG A 67 -3.68 -15.96 1.76
C ARG A 67 -2.43 -16.27 0.95
N SER A 68 -2.00 -15.34 0.12
CA SER A 68 -0.85 -15.52 -0.75
C SER A 68 0.46 -15.26 -0.02
N LYS A 69 1.37 -16.22 -0.03
CA LYS A 69 2.71 -16.05 0.50
C LYS A 69 3.49 -15.03 -0.31
N LEU A 70 3.23 -15.00 -1.62
CA LEU A 70 3.92 -14.08 -2.53
C LEU A 70 3.55 -12.63 -2.19
N LEU A 71 2.26 -12.35 -1.98
CA LEU A 71 1.81 -11.01 -1.62
C LEU A 71 2.34 -10.60 -0.25
N LYS A 72 2.30 -11.48 0.75
CA LYS A 72 2.84 -11.20 2.08
C LYS A 72 4.31 -10.87 2.02
N SER A 73 5.07 -11.60 1.21
CA SER A 73 6.49 -11.37 1.01
C SER A 73 6.75 -10.02 0.32
N TYR A 74 5.92 -9.66 -0.64
CA TYR A 74 6.01 -8.38 -1.35
C TYR A 74 5.78 -7.19 -0.41
N LEU A 75 4.85 -7.32 0.51
CA LEU A 75 4.52 -6.24 1.46
C LEU A 75 5.51 -6.12 2.61
N GLY A 76 6.29 -7.15 2.83
CA GLY A 76 7.29 -7.20 3.90
C GLY A 76 6.76 -7.92 5.14
#